data_b00c2574e85def0b8094c0d74b812442
#
_entry.id   b00c2574e85def0b8094c0d74b812442
#
_cell.length_a   1.000
_cell.length_b   1.000
_cell.length_c   1.000
_cell.angle_alpha   90.00
_cell.angle_beta   90.00
_cell.angle_gamma   90.00
#
_symmetry.space_group_name_H-M   'P 1'
#
loop_
_entity.id
_entity.type
_entity.pdbx_description
1 polymer ?
#
loop_
_entity_poly.entity_id
_entity_poly.type
_entity_poly.pdbx_seq_one_letter_code
_entity_poly.pdbx_strand_id
1 'polypeptide(L)'
;MAERANVYPLRRGSSPEPVPHQPPAKEPLRKEPLPKAPPPLLRETLPQEPLWREVLGQRIHALRQHRRETLAETAGRAGLSPQYLSEIERGRKEPSSEMIAALAGALGTTLTGLTEQVAGDLRRQQGLAVTDRSSPVMLARAA
;
A
#
# COMPACT_ATOMS: atom_id res chain seq x y z
N MET A 1 -42.60 -65.08 -45.97
CA MET A 1 -43.01 -63.74 -45.54
C MET A 1 -41.78 -62.94 -45.33
N ALA A 2 -41.50 -62.06 -46.27
CA ALA A 2 -40.29 -61.25 -46.25
C ALA A 2 -40.54 -59.91 -45.56
N GLU A 3 -39.92 -59.71 -44.41
CA GLU A 3 -40.00 -58.52 -43.68
C GLU A 3 -38.96 -57.48 -44.28
N ARG A 4 -39.55 -56.48 -44.91
CA ARG A 4 -38.75 -55.44 -45.55
C ARG A 4 -38.21 -54.51 -44.50
N ALA A 5 -36.93 -54.62 -44.19
CA ALA A 5 -36.21 -53.65 -43.41
C ALA A 5 -36.16 -52.31 -44.16
N ASN A 6 -36.78 -51.29 -43.60
CA ASN A 6 -36.83 -49.95 -44.13
C ASN A 6 -35.52 -49.24 -43.74
N VAL A 7 -34.57 -49.25 -44.66
CA VAL A 7 -33.31 -48.57 -44.47
C VAL A 7 -33.48 -47.08 -44.82
N TYR A 8 -33.61 -46.25 -43.83
CA TYR A 8 -33.56 -44.81 -44.03
C TYR A 8 -32.10 -44.37 -44.38
N PRO A 9 -31.87 -43.66 -45.48
CA PRO A 9 -30.54 -43.13 -45.74
C PRO A 9 -30.21 -42.03 -44.73
N LEU A 10 -29.17 -42.26 -43.98
CA LEU A 10 -28.55 -41.23 -43.15
C LEU A 10 -28.12 -40.07 -44.05
N ARG A 11 -28.88 -38.97 -43.98
CA ARG A 11 -28.39 -37.70 -44.51
C ARG A 11 -27.09 -37.32 -43.75
N ARG A 12 -25.99 -37.35 -44.45
CA ARG A 12 -24.78 -36.68 -43.97
C ARG A 12 -25.13 -35.23 -43.79
N GLY A 13 -25.32 -34.83 -42.51
CA GLY A 13 -25.42 -33.46 -42.13
C GLY A 13 -24.10 -32.78 -42.47
N SER A 14 -24.16 -31.76 -43.32
CA SER A 14 -23.09 -30.86 -43.55
C SER A 14 -22.66 -30.30 -42.19
N SER A 15 -21.47 -30.62 -41.78
CA SER A 15 -20.86 -29.97 -40.62
C SER A 15 -20.89 -28.46 -40.86
N PRO A 16 -21.41 -27.64 -39.95
CA PRO A 16 -21.25 -26.20 -40.07
C PRO A 16 -19.77 -25.91 -40.01
N GLU A 17 -19.27 -25.20 -41.01
CA GLU A 17 -17.91 -24.71 -40.99
C GLU A 17 -17.65 -23.93 -39.70
N PRO A 18 -16.50 -24.09 -39.03
CA PRO A 18 -16.18 -23.32 -37.88
C PRO A 18 -16.09 -21.84 -38.29
N VAL A 19 -17.04 -21.03 -37.85
CA VAL A 19 -16.96 -19.58 -37.94
C VAL A 19 -15.66 -19.17 -37.24
N PRO A 20 -14.79 -18.46 -37.91
CA PRO A 20 -13.57 -17.94 -37.23
C PRO A 20 -14.03 -17.06 -36.10
N HIS A 21 -13.81 -17.52 -34.86
CA HIS A 21 -13.93 -16.66 -33.70
C HIS A 21 -12.86 -15.58 -33.85
N GLN A 22 -13.24 -14.46 -34.42
CA GLN A 22 -12.45 -13.25 -34.26
C GLN A 22 -12.46 -12.93 -32.78
N PRO A 23 -11.31 -12.87 -32.10
CA PRO A 23 -11.26 -12.35 -30.76
C PRO A 23 -11.88 -10.96 -30.78
N PRO A 24 -12.69 -10.58 -29.80
CA PRO A 24 -13.24 -9.24 -29.76
C PRO A 24 -12.08 -8.27 -29.88
N ALA A 25 -12.18 -7.38 -30.87
CA ALA A 25 -11.21 -6.30 -31.05
C ALA A 25 -11.03 -5.68 -29.67
N LYS A 26 -9.81 -5.75 -29.13
CA LYS A 26 -9.47 -5.04 -27.91
C LYS A 26 -9.78 -3.57 -28.19
N GLU A 27 -10.92 -3.12 -27.69
CA GLU A 27 -11.17 -1.69 -27.66
C GLU A 27 -9.93 -1.05 -27.03
N PRO A 28 -9.33 -0.06 -27.69
CA PRO A 28 -8.24 0.65 -27.04
C PRO A 28 -8.82 1.18 -25.73
N LEU A 29 -8.27 0.68 -24.61
CA LEU A 29 -8.53 1.23 -23.30
C LEU A 29 -8.49 2.76 -23.46
N ARG A 30 -9.66 3.39 -23.42
CA ARG A 30 -9.74 4.83 -23.30
C ARG A 30 -8.92 5.12 -22.05
N LYS A 31 -7.73 5.66 -22.28
CA LYS A 31 -6.94 6.26 -21.21
C LYS A 31 -7.80 7.40 -20.71
N GLU A 32 -8.60 7.12 -19.68
CA GLU A 32 -9.23 8.20 -18.94
C GLU A 32 -8.09 9.13 -18.53
N PRO A 33 -8.20 10.41 -18.85
CA PRO A 33 -7.16 11.34 -18.44
C PRO A 33 -7.07 11.23 -16.92
N LEU A 34 -5.90 10.83 -16.44
CA LEU A 34 -5.58 10.85 -15.01
C LEU A 34 -6.05 12.20 -14.46
N PRO A 35 -6.75 12.22 -13.32
CA PRO A 35 -7.19 13.47 -12.73
C PRO A 35 -5.98 14.40 -12.67
N LYS A 36 -6.10 15.55 -13.31
CA LYS A 36 -5.02 16.55 -13.36
C LYS A 36 -4.61 16.80 -11.91
N ALA A 37 -3.32 16.62 -11.63
CA ALA A 37 -2.78 16.95 -10.32
C ALA A 37 -3.31 18.33 -9.91
N PRO A 38 -3.71 18.52 -8.64
CA PRO A 38 -4.21 19.81 -8.18
C PRO A 38 -3.20 20.90 -8.51
N PRO A 39 -3.66 22.12 -8.82
CA PRO A 39 -2.77 23.20 -9.20
C PRO A 39 -1.73 23.45 -8.10
N PRO A 40 -0.51 23.89 -8.44
CA PRO A 40 0.59 24.06 -7.50
C PRO A 40 0.25 24.86 -6.24
N LEU A 41 -0.61 25.86 -6.36
CA LEU A 41 -1.04 26.72 -5.27
C LEU A 41 -1.80 25.98 -4.15
N LEU A 42 -2.53 24.91 -4.50
CA LEU A 42 -3.22 24.07 -3.50
C LEU A 42 -2.25 23.11 -2.80
N ARG A 43 -1.14 22.76 -3.44
CA ARG A 43 -0.10 21.91 -2.81
C ARG A 43 0.68 22.63 -1.72
N GLU A 44 0.88 23.94 -1.87
CA GLU A 44 1.63 24.75 -0.90
C GLU A 44 0.82 25.07 0.36
N THR A 45 -0.52 25.01 0.28
CA THR A 45 -1.42 25.34 1.40
C THR A 45 -1.82 24.15 2.26
N LEU A 46 -1.63 22.91 1.77
CA LEU A 46 -1.89 21.73 2.57
C LEU A 46 -0.67 21.44 3.46
N PRO A 47 -0.87 21.21 4.76
CA PRO A 47 0.21 20.73 5.61
C PRO A 47 0.73 19.43 5.01
N GLN A 48 2.04 19.37 4.77
CA GLN A 48 2.65 18.13 4.29
C GLN A 48 2.63 17.12 5.44
N GLU A 49 1.75 16.13 5.31
CA GLU A 49 1.73 15.01 6.23
C GLU A 49 2.96 14.14 5.98
N PRO A 50 3.64 13.70 7.05
CA PRO A 50 4.72 12.73 6.90
C PRO A 50 4.16 11.44 6.33
N LEU A 51 4.95 10.76 5.51
CA LEU A 51 4.53 9.50 4.93
C LEU A 51 4.42 8.43 6.02
N TRP A 52 3.36 7.62 5.95
CA TRP A 52 3.14 6.52 6.87
C TRP A 52 4.39 5.66 7.08
N ARG A 53 5.07 5.27 5.99
CA ARG A 53 6.27 4.44 6.06
C ARG A 53 7.43 5.09 6.82
N GLU A 54 7.51 6.41 6.82
CA GLU A 54 8.54 7.16 7.55
C GLU A 54 8.28 7.13 9.05
N VAL A 55 7.04 7.38 9.44
CA VAL A 55 6.63 7.35 10.85
C VAL A 55 6.70 5.92 11.40
N LEU A 56 6.28 4.93 10.62
CA LEU A 56 6.41 3.51 10.95
C LEU A 56 7.90 3.14 11.15
N GLY A 57 8.77 3.55 10.23
CA GLY A 57 10.19 3.30 10.31
C GLY A 57 10.82 3.90 11.57
N GLN A 58 10.50 5.15 11.88
CA GLN A 58 10.95 5.83 13.10
C GLN A 58 10.47 5.11 14.36
N ARG A 59 9.22 4.63 14.37
CA ARG A 59 8.68 3.90 15.53
C ARG A 59 9.37 2.55 15.73
N ILE A 60 9.58 1.79 14.65
CA ILE A 60 10.32 0.52 14.69
C ILE A 60 11.74 0.75 15.22
N HIS A 61 12.43 1.76 14.70
CA HIS A 61 13.75 2.16 15.16
C HIS A 61 13.77 2.49 16.66
N ALA A 62 12.82 3.29 17.13
CA ALA A 62 12.72 3.68 18.53
C ALA A 62 12.47 2.46 19.46
N LEU A 63 11.57 1.56 19.06
CA LEU A 63 11.30 0.33 19.83
C LEU A 63 12.53 -0.59 19.91
N ARG A 64 13.25 -0.75 18.79
CA ARG A 64 14.50 -1.52 18.78
C ARG A 64 15.55 -0.89 19.67
N GLN A 65 15.75 0.42 19.59
CA GLN A 65 16.69 1.15 20.43
C GLN A 65 16.35 1.03 21.92
N HIS A 66 15.07 1.15 22.26
CA HIS A 66 14.61 0.99 23.63
C HIS A 66 14.94 -0.40 24.18
N ARG A 67 14.88 -1.44 23.34
CA ARG A 67 15.27 -2.80 23.69
C ARG A 67 16.80 -3.04 23.65
N ARG A 68 17.55 -2.07 23.22
CA ARG A 68 19.01 -2.16 23.03
C ARG A 68 19.44 -3.29 22.10
N GLU A 69 18.63 -3.55 21.07
CA GLU A 69 18.86 -4.62 20.11
C GLU A 69 19.54 -4.09 18.84
N THR A 70 20.37 -4.93 18.25
CA THR A 70 20.98 -4.68 16.95
C THR A 70 19.97 -4.93 15.83
N LEU A 71 20.25 -4.38 14.64
CA LEU A 71 19.46 -4.67 13.44
C LEU A 71 19.41 -6.17 13.14
N ALA A 72 20.54 -6.87 13.32
CA ALA A 72 20.62 -8.29 13.05
C ALA A 72 19.75 -9.12 13.99
N GLU A 73 19.72 -8.80 15.28
CA GLU A 73 18.90 -9.51 16.27
C GLU A 73 17.41 -9.33 16.01
N THR A 74 16.97 -8.09 15.80
CA THR A 74 15.54 -7.82 15.53
C THR A 74 15.12 -8.41 14.18
N ALA A 75 15.91 -8.20 13.13
CA ALA A 75 15.64 -8.74 11.81
C ALA A 75 15.58 -10.27 11.83
N GLY A 76 16.52 -10.93 12.51
CA GLY A 76 16.54 -12.39 12.65
C GLY A 76 15.26 -12.94 13.28
N ARG A 77 14.74 -12.29 14.34
CA ARG A 77 13.47 -12.70 14.97
C ARG A 77 12.26 -12.44 14.08
N ALA A 78 12.30 -11.40 13.26
CA ALA A 78 11.23 -11.08 12.31
C ALA A 78 11.32 -11.87 10.99
N GLY A 79 12.37 -12.68 10.81
CA GLY A 79 12.59 -13.40 9.55
C GLY A 79 12.98 -12.49 8.37
N LEU A 80 13.61 -11.35 8.65
CA LEU A 80 14.04 -10.36 7.67
C LEU A 80 15.56 -10.25 7.61
N SER A 81 16.10 -9.72 6.51
CA SER A 81 17.50 -9.35 6.47
C SER A 81 17.74 -8.03 7.24
N PRO A 82 18.90 -7.86 7.89
CA PRO A 82 19.24 -6.61 8.57
C PRO A 82 19.23 -5.41 7.64
N GLN A 83 19.66 -5.59 6.40
CA GLN A 83 19.65 -4.55 5.39
C GLN A 83 18.21 -4.10 5.04
N TYR A 84 17.30 -5.05 4.88
CA TYR A 84 15.90 -4.75 4.61
C TYR A 84 15.25 -4.01 5.78
N LEU A 85 15.51 -4.45 7.03
CA LEU A 85 15.04 -3.74 8.23
C LEU A 85 15.58 -2.31 8.29
N SER A 86 16.87 -2.11 7.96
CA SER A 86 17.45 -0.77 7.89
C SER A 86 16.75 0.14 6.87
N GLU A 87 16.34 -0.40 5.73
CA GLU A 87 15.60 0.35 4.71
C GLU A 87 14.18 0.72 5.20
N ILE A 88 13.53 -0.17 5.96
CA ILE A 88 12.23 0.10 6.60
C ILE A 88 12.38 1.21 7.65
N GLU A 89 13.38 1.13 8.54
CA GLU A 89 13.61 2.13 9.58
C GLU A 89 13.89 3.52 9.01
N ARG A 90 14.51 3.58 7.83
CA ARG A 90 14.76 4.85 7.11
C ARG A 90 13.55 5.36 6.32
N GLY A 91 12.42 4.65 6.33
CA GLY A 91 11.24 5.01 5.56
C GLY A 91 11.39 4.85 4.05
N ARG A 92 12.42 4.15 3.57
CA ARG A 92 12.68 3.95 2.15
C ARG A 92 11.87 2.82 1.54
N LYS A 93 11.50 1.84 2.36
CA LYS A 93 10.67 0.70 1.95
C LYS A 93 9.46 0.58 2.84
N GLU A 94 8.35 0.21 2.22
CA GLU A 94 7.11 -0.09 2.90
C GLU A 94 7.00 -1.61 3.07
N PRO A 95 6.95 -2.11 4.32
CA PRO A 95 6.78 -3.54 4.57
C PRO A 95 5.34 -3.99 4.31
N SER A 96 5.16 -5.27 3.95
CA SER A 96 3.83 -5.87 3.88
C SER A 96 3.20 -6.03 5.27
N SER A 97 1.90 -6.29 5.32
CA SER A 97 1.19 -6.50 6.59
C SER A 97 1.77 -7.65 7.41
N GLU A 98 2.21 -8.73 6.76
CA GLU A 98 2.83 -9.88 7.40
C GLU A 98 4.19 -9.50 8.00
N MET A 99 4.96 -8.69 7.29
CA MET A 99 6.24 -8.18 7.79
C MET A 99 6.05 -7.24 8.98
N ILE A 100 5.03 -6.37 8.93
CA ILE A 100 4.69 -5.49 10.06
C ILE A 100 4.30 -6.32 11.28
N ALA A 101 3.48 -7.37 11.10
CA ALA A 101 3.09 -8.27 12.18
C ALA A 101 4.31 -9.02 12.77
N ALA A 102 5.21 -9.52 11.92
CA ALA A 102 6.44 -10.18 12.34
C ALA A 102 7.37 -9.22 13.11
N LEU A 103 7.53 -7.98 12.64
CA LEU A 103 8.30 -6.94 13.32
C LEU A 103 7.67 -6.56 14.66
N ALA A 104 6.36 -6.42 14.74
CA ALA A 104 5.65 -6.16 15.99
C ALA A 104 5.94 -7.27 17.02
N GLY A 105 5.81 -8.54 16.61
CA GLY A 105 6.14 -9.68 17.46
C GLY A 105 7.61 -9.69 17.90
N ALA A 106 8.55 -9.45 17.00
CA ALA A 106 9.97 -9.35 17.28
C ALA A 106 10.29 -8.23 18.29
N LEU A 107 9.56 -7.13 18.23
CA LEU A 107 9.70 -5.97 19.12
C LEU A 107 8.88 -6.10 20.42
N GLY A 108 8.21 -7.23 20.65
CA GLY A 108 7.43 -7.47 21.85
C GLY A 108 6.14 -6.68 21.95
N THR A 109 5.56 -6.32 20.82
CA THR A 109 4.24 -5.65 20.72
C THR A 109 3.33 -6.45 19.79
N THR A 110 2.09 -5.98 19.65
CA THR A 110 1.13 -6.54 18.69
C THR A 110 1.03 -5.66 17.45
N LEU A 111 0.48 -6.19 16.36
CA LEU A 111 0.21 -5.40 15.17
C LEU A 111 -0.68 -4.19 15.50
N THR A 112 -1.76 -4.41 16.28
CA THR A 112 -2.66 -3.34 16.74
C THR A 112 -1.90 -2.31 17.55
N GLY A 113 -1.12 -2.75 18.55
CA GLY A 113 -0.34 -1.85 19.40
C GLY A 113 0.68 -1.01 18.63
N LEU A 114 1.38 -1.62 17.66
CA LEU A 114 2.30 -0.90 16.79
C LEU A 114 1.55 0.14 15.93
N THR A 115 0.43 -0.25 15.34
CA THR A 115 -0.39 0.63 14.49
C THR A 115 -0.94 1.82 15.28
N GLU A 116 -1.43 1.60 16.49
CA GLU A 116 -1.91 2.67 17.39
C GLU A 116 -0.80 3.66 17.76
N GLN A 117 0.40 3.15 18.04
CA GLN A 117 1.55 3.98 18.35
C GLN A 117 1.93 4.86 17.14
N VAL A 118 1.98 4.30 15.94
CA VAL A 118 2.27 5.04 14.71
C VAL A 118 1.17 6.08 14.42
N ALA A 119 -0.09 5.73 14.60
CA ALA A 119 -1.20 6.67 14.45
C ALA A 119 -1.11 7.81 15.47
N GLY A 120 -0.70 7.54 16.71
CA GLY A 120 -0.44 8.54 17.74
C GLY A 120 0.70 9.48 17.36
N ASP A 121 1.79 8.94 16.80
CA ASP A 121 2.92 9.73 16.32
C ASP A 121 2.54 10.64 15.15
N LEU A 122 1.77 10.13 14.19
CA LEU A 122 1.23 10.93 13.08
C LEU A 122 0.40 12.12 13.59
N ARG A 123 -0.53 11.88 14.52
CA ARG A 123 -1.35 12.96 15.11
C ARG A 123 -0.50 14.01 15.82
N ARG A 124 0.54 13.61 16.55
CA ARG A 124 1.46 14.54 17.23
C ARG A 124 2.21 15.40 16.24
N GLN A 125 2.71 14.82 15.14
CA GLN A 125 3.43 15.56 14.12
C GLN A 125 2.51 16.55 13.39
N GLN A 126 1.27 16.19 13.13
CA GLN A 126 0.26 17.09 12.57
C GLN A 126 -0.07 18.24 13.53
N GLY A 127 -0.24 17.96 14.83
CA GLY A 127 -0.51 18.97 15.84
C GLY A 127 0.61 19.99 15.99
N LEU A 128 1.86 19.56 15.95
CA LEU A 128 3.04 20.46 16.00
C LEU A 128 3.11 21.37 14.78
N ALA A 129 2.81 20.86 13.58
CA ALA A 129 2.80 21.64 12.35
C ALA A 129 1.72 22.75 12.34
N VAL A 130 0.62 22.55 13.03
CA VAL A 130 -0.45 23.54 13.17
C VAL A 130 -0.09 24.62 14.19
N THR A 131 0.56 24.26 15.27
CA THR A 131 0.92 25.19 16.35
C THR A 131 2.01 26.19 15.92
N ASP A 132 2.96 25.76 15.10
CA ASP A 132 4.04 26.63 14.59
C ASP A 132 3.53 27.75 13.66
N ARG A 133 2.38 27.54 13.01
CA ARG A 133 1.72 28.56 12.18
C ARG A 133 0.83 29.53 12.96
N SER A 134 0.55 29.27 14.22
CA SER A 134 -0.34 30.06 15.08
C SER A 134 0.40 30.88 16.12
N SER A 135 1.70 31.16 15.95
CA SER A 135 2.38 32.14 16.77
C SER A 135 1.74 33.51 16.50
N PRO A 136 0.95 34.06 17.44
CA PRO A 136 0.51 35.43 17.28
C PRO A 136 1.74 36.32 17.35
N VAL A 137 2.00 37.03 16.28
CA VAL A 137 2.94 38.15 16.33
C VAL A 137 2.33 39.13 17.31
N MET A 138 2.77 39.09 18.57
CA MET A 138 2.51 40.13 19.52
C MET A 138 3.18 41.40 18.97
N LEU A 139 2.42 42.17 18.22
CA LEU A 139 2.73 43.56 17.96
C LEU A 139 2.71 44.25 19.34
N ALA A 140 3.89 44.33 19.99
CA ALA A 140 4.13 45.22 21.10
C ALA A 140 3.95 46.66 20.54
N ARG A 141 2.77 47.19 20.70
CA ARG A 141 2.51 48.59 20.50
C ARG A 141 3.06 49.32 21.71
N ALA A 142 4.32 49.75 21.61
CA ALA A 142 4.86 50.71 22.53
C ALA A 142 4.10 52.03 22.35
N ALA A 143 3.42 52.45 23.36
CA ALA A 143 2.86 53.78 23.50
C ALA A 143 3.98 54.75 23.99
#